data_8913a78a3604ac49f9845f05422fd756
#
_entry.id   8913a78a3604ac49f9845f05422fd756
#
_cell.length_a   1.000
_cell.length_b   1.000
_cell.length_c   1.000
_cell.angle_alpha   90.00
_cell.angle_beta   90.00
_cell.angle_gamma   90.00
#
_symmetry.space_group_name_H-M   'P 1'
#
loop_
_entity.id
_entity.type
_entity.pdbx_description
1 polymer ?
#
loop_
_entity_poly.entity_id
_entity_poly.type
_entity_poly.pdbx_seq_one_letter_code
_entity_poly.pdbx_strand_id
1 'polypeptide(L)'
;MAKIQMKTPLVEMDVDEMTRIIWQDIKDILLTPYIDLKTEYYDLGLVHRNETDDQVTVDSANATKKYGVAVKCATITPNAARMPEYNLKEMWKSPNGTIRAILDGTVFRTPILVKGITPYIPTWTKPITIARHAYGDVYKNVEMKCPAGSKAELVCTDKDGKETRETIYNFECDGIIQGQHNKSTSIASFARACFNFALDKKQDVWFATKDTISKKYDHTFKDIFQEIYDNEYKAKFEAAGIEYFYTLIDDAVARVIRSNGGYIWACKNYDGDVMSDMVATAYGSLAMMTSVLVSPDGIYEYEAAHGTVQRHYYKHLKGEETSTNSVATLFAWTGALRKRGELDNLPELMNFADCLEKATIETIEDGVMTGDLYLLSTLENKKKVNTVDFLKAVDERLKKLLG
;
A
#
# COMPACT_ATOMS: atom_id res chain seq x y z
N MET A 1 -5.72 3.21 33.41
CA MET A 1 -4.42 2.53 33.15
C MET A 1 -3.32 3.56 32.98
N ALA A 2 -2.08 3.24 33.36
CA ALA A 2 -0.93 4.06 32.97
C ALA A 2 -0.72 3.93 31.45
N LYS A 3 -0.33 5.05 30.80
CA LYS A 3 -0.05 5.02 29.35
C LYS A 3 1.19 4.19 29.04
N ILE A 4 1.13 3.44 27.96
CA ILE A 4 2.29 2.71 27.42
C ILE A 4 3.33 3.72 26.99
N GLN A 5 4.57 3.58 27.47
CA GLN A 5 5.66 4.51 27.19
C GLN A 5 6.46 4.05 25.97
N MET A 6 6.35 4.76 24.86
CA MET A 6 7.18 4.49 23.69
C MET A 6 8.63 4.91 23.94
N LYS A 7 9.60 4.12 23.48
CA LYS A 7 11.04 4.40 23.59
C LYS A 7 11.52 5.24 22.41
N THR A 8 11.33 4.73 21.22
CA THR A 8 11.76 5.33 19.95
C THR A 8 10.54 5.92 19.23
N PRO A 9 10.63 7.11 18.63
CA PRO A 9 9.53 7.63 17.82
C PRO A 9 9.31 6.77 16.56
N LEU A 10 8.08 6.77 16.09
CA LEU A 10 7.78 6.37 14.74
C LEU A 10 7.59 7.62 13.85
N VAL A 11 7.86 7.51 12.56
CA VAL A 11 7.65 8.61 11.63
C VAL A 11 6.16 8.72 11.33
N GLU A 12 5.57 9.87 11.65
CA GLU A 12 4.18 10.19 11.35
C GLU A 12 4.12 11.13 10.14
N MET A 13 3.50 10.66 9.08
CA MET A 13 3.29 11.45 7.87
C MET A 13 1.83 11.85 7.77
N ASP A 14 1.52 13.09 8.16
CA ASP A 14 0.16 13.62 8.09
C ASP A 14 -0.27 13.87 6.64
N VAL A 15 -1.55 13.99 6.41
CA VAL A 15 -2.22 13.67 5.14
C VAL A 15 -3.21 14.79 4.75
N ASP A 16 -4.08 14.53 3.76
CA ASP A 16 -4.98 15.53 3.21
C ASP A 16 -6.47 15.23 3.46
N GLU A 17 -7.29 16.26 3.36
CA GLU A 17 -8.75 16.21 3.26
C GLU A 17 -9.43 15.39 4.38
N MET A 18 -10.38 14.51 4.05
CA MET A 18 -11.12 13.74 5.05
C MET A 18 -10.22 12.76 5.84
N THR A 19 -9.15 12.29 5.22
CA THR A 19 -8.21 11.39 5.91
C THR A 19 -7.44 12.10 7.02
N ARG A 20 -7.16 13.42 6.92
CA ARG A 20 -6.58 14.22 8.02
C ARG A 20 -7.52 14.32 9.21
N ILE A 21 -8.81 14.50 8.96
CA ILE A 21 -9.83 14.54 10.04
C ILE A 21 -9.86 13.20 10.77
N ILE A 22 -9.99 12.10 10.03
CA ILE A 22 -10.02 10.74 10.59
C ILE A 22 -8.70 10.42 11.33
N TRP A 23 -7.56 10.86 10.80
CA TRP A 23 -6.24 10.67 11.42
C TRP A 23 -6.19 11.27 12.82
N GLN A 24 -6.67 12.50 12.97
CA GLN A 24 -6.72 13.17 14.25
C GLN A 24 -7.73 12.49 15.20
N ASP A 25 -8.92 12.12 14.71
CA ASP A 25 -9.93 11.42 15.52
C ASP A 25 -9.39 10.07 16.06
N ILE A 26 -8.66 9.31 15.25
CA ILE A 26 -8.02 8.06 15.69
C ILE A 26 -7.00 8.35 16.79
N LYS A 27 -6.15 9.36 16.62
CA LYS A 27 -5.15 9.73 17.64
C LYS A 27 -5.82 10.11 18.95
N ASP A 28 -6.85 10.96 18.90
CA ASP A 28 -7.50 11.51 20.09
C ASP A 28 -8.35 10.48 20.83
N ILE A 29 -9.05 9.60 20.11
CA ILE A 29 -9.99 8.64 20.71
C ILE A 29 -9.28 7.32 21.05
N LEU A 30 -8.39 6.82 20.20
CA LEU A 30 -7.91 5.44 20.27
C LEU A 30 -6.42 5.29 20.60
N LEU A 31 -5.59 6.31 20.45
CA LEU A 31 -4.15 6.18 20.66
C LEU A 31 -3.67 6.94 21.90
N THR A 32 -3.81 8.27 21.91
CA THR A 32 -3.26 9.13 22.97
C THR A 32 -3.84 8.89 24.37
N PRO A 33 -5.08 8.36 24.54
CA PRO A 33 -5.55 7.95 25.86
C PRO A 33 -4.75 6.78 26.47
N TYR A 34 -4.17 5.92 25.64
CA TYR A 34 -3.53 4.66 26.03
C TYR A 34 -2.01 4.67 25.92
N ILE A 35 -1.47 5.47 25.01
CA ILE A 35 -0.05 5.49 24.67
C ILE A 35 0.50 6.91 24.89
N ASP A 36 1.69 7.01 25.46
CA ASP A 36 2.54 8.20 25.35
C ASP A 36 3.18 8.17 23.95
N LEU A 37 2.38 8.61 22.96
CA LEU A 37 2.68 8.48 21.55
C LEU A 37 3.83 9.41 21.16
N LYS A 38 4.96 8.81 20.80
CA LYS A 38 6.13 9.55 20.28
C LYS A 38 6.20 9.42 18.78
N THR A 39 6.14 10.54 18.10
CA THR A 39 6.27 10.62 16.64
C THR A 39 7.31 11.63 16.22
N GLU A 40 7.98 11.34 15.10
CA GLU A 40 8.71 12.32 14.30
C GLU A 40 7.75 12.76 13.21
N TYR A 41 7.16 13.95 13.38
CA TYR A 41 6.00 14.40 12.59
C TYR A 41 6.42 15.15 11.32
N TYR A 42 5.80 14.79 10.20
CA TYR A 42 5.92 15.46 8.90
C TYR A 42 4.53 15.71 8.31
N ASP A 43 4.22 16.96 8.00
CA ASP A 43 2.98 17.32 7.32
C ASP A 43 3.15 17.13 5.79
N LEU A 44 2.61 16.03 5.25
CA LEU A 44 2.56 15.77 3.80
C LEU A 44 1.31 16.32 3.13
N GLY A 45 0.53 17.15 3.80
CA GLY A 45 -0.58 17.86 3.19
C GLY A 45 -0.11 18.76 2.05
N LEU A 46 -0.94 18.86 1.00
CA LEU A 46 -0.60 19.53 -0.25
C LEU A 46 -0.17 20.98 -0.06
N VAL A 47 -0.77 21.70 0.91
CA VAL A 47 -0.41 23.08 1.23
C VAL A 47 1.04 23.17 1.71
N HIS A 48 1.40 22.37 2.72
CA HIS A 48 2.76 22.40 3.29
C HIS A 48 3.81 21.84 2.30
N ARG A 49 3.45 20.85 1.51
CA ARG A 49 4.31 20.37 0.41
C ARG A 49 4.59 21.49 -0.60
N ASN A 50 3.57 22.29 -0.94
CA ASN A 50 3.74 23.43 -1.85
C ASN A 50 4.60 24.55 -1.23
N GLU A 51 4.54 24.76 0.08
CA GLU A 51 5.39 25.73 0.81
C GLU A 51 6.86 25.30 0.80
N THR A 52 7.13 24.01 0.97
CA THR A 52 8.47 23.41 1.09
C THR A 52 9.04 22.90 -0.23
N ASP A 53 8.40 23.22 -1.37
CA ASP A 53 8.78 22.71 -2.70
C ASP A 53 8.94 21.17 -2.70
N ASP A 54 8.00 20.49 -2.01
CA ASP A 54 7.92 19.04 -1.78
C ASP A 54 9.13 18.42 -1.02
N GLN A 55 10.01 19.26 -0.44
CA GLN A 55 11.17 18.78 0.33
C GLN A 55 10.74 17.97 1.56
N VAL A 56 9.60 18.30 2.19
CA VAL A 56 9.06 17.57 3.35
C VAL A 56 8.81 16.09 3.05
N THR A 57 8.43 15.74 1.81
CA THR A 57 8.26 14.35 1.38
C THR A 57 9.58 13.59 1.38
N VAL A 58 10.67 14.23 0.90
CA VAL A 58 12.01 13.66 0.92
C VAL A 58 12.53 13.49 2.35
N ASP A 59 12.30 14.49 3.19
CA ASP A 59 12.74 14.49 4.59
C ASP A 59 12.03 13.38 5.39
N SER A 60 10.73 13.20 5.18
CA SER A 60 9.95 12.12 5.82
C SER A 60 10.44 10.72 5.43
N ALA A 61 10.79 10.52 4.15
CA ALA A 61 11.35 9.25 3.69
C ALA A 61 12.73 8.97 4.28
N ASN A 62 13.58 10.00 4.41
CA ASN A 62 14.89 9.87 5.06
C ASN A 62 14.77 9.63 6.57
N ALA A 63 13.81 10.27 7.23
CA ALA A 63 13.50 9.99 8.64
C ALA A 63 13.02 8.55 8.82
N THR A 64 12.22 8.03 7.87
CA THR A 64 11.77 6.62 7.88
C THR A 64 12.96 5.66 7.84
N LYS A 65 13.99 5.95 7.03
CA LYS A 65 15.24 5.17 7.05
C LYS A 65 15.92 5.21 8.42
N LYS A 66 15.92 6.35 9.07
CA LYS A 66 16.56 6.54 10.38
C LYS A 66 15.83 5.79 11.50
N TYR A 67 14.50 5.88 11.54
CA TYR A 67 13.70 5.33 12.65
C TYR A 67 13.15 3.92 12.37
N GLY A 68 13.22 3.46 11.12
CA GLY A 68 12.86 2.11 10.72
C GLY A 68 11.37 1.85 10.48
N VAL A 69 10.48 2.70 11.00
CA VAL A 69 9.03 2.55 10.86
C VAL A 69 8.36 3.91 10.63
N ALA A 70 7.47 3.95 9.65
CA ALA A 70 6.58 5.09 9.41
C ALA A 70 5.12 4.66 9.32
N VAL A 71 4.23 5.63 9.56
CA VAL A 71 2.80 5.51 9.33
C VAL A 71 2.31 6.69 8.50
N LYS A 72 1.44 6.40 7.53
CA LYS A 72 0.92 7.36 6.56
C LYS A 72 -0.52 7.02 6.16
N CYS A 73 -1.25 8.00 5.66
CA CYS A 73 -2.49 7.78 4.93
C CYS A 73 -2.47 8.51 3.57
N ALA A 74 -3.62 8.79 3.00
CA ALA A 74 -3.75 9.33 1.66
C ALA A 74 -3.34 10.80 1.57
N THR A 75 -2.54 11.13 0.57
CA THR A 75 -2.11 12.47 0.19
C THR A 75 -2.66 12.82 -1.19
N ILE A 76 -2.84 14.11 -1.48
CA ILE A 76 -3.25 14.58 -2.80
C ILE A 76 -2.07 14.50 -3.76
N THR A 77 -2.26 13.81 -4.90
CA THR A 77 -1.44 14.04 -6.10
C THR A 77 -2.19 15.00 -6.99
N PRO A 78 -1.75 16.27 -7.13
CA PRO A 78 -2.52 17.28 -7.80
C PRO A 78 -2.61 17.03 -9.31
N ASN A 79 -3.77 17.35 -9.87
CA ASN A 79 -4.00 17.48 -11.30
C ASN A 79 -4.24 18.96 -11.65
N ALA A 80 -4.49 19.26 -12.91
CA ALA A 80 -4.71 20.64 -13.37
C ALA A 80 -5.85 21.38 -12.62
N ALA A 81 -6.89 20.67 -12.19
CA ALA A 81 -8.02 21.28 -11.46
C ALA A 81 -7.61 21.67 -10.01
N ARG A 82 -6.66 20.97 -9.41
CA ARG A 82 -6.16 21.26 -8.06
C ARG A 82 -5.23 22.47 -8.01
N MET A 83 -4.63 22.85 -9.13
CA MET A 83 -3.69 23.97 -9.20
C MET A 83 -4.29 25.29 -8.68
N PRO A 84 -5.44 25.77 -9.19
CA PRO A 84 -6.08 26.99 -8.68
C PRO A 84 -6.72 26.81 -7.31
N GLU A 85 -7.25 25.62 -6.98
CA GLU A 85 -7.92 25.33 -5.72
C GLU A 85 -6.97 25.52 -4.51
N TYR A 86 -5.72 25.07 -4.65
CA TYR A 86 -4.70 25.14 -3.60
C TYR A 86 -3.63 26.22 -3.85
N ASN A 87 -3.79 27.06 -4.89
CA ASN A 87 -2.81 28.07 -5.29
C ASN A 87 -1.40 27.49 -5.41
N LEU A 88 -1.25 26.39 -6.16
CA LEU A 88 0.00 25.65 -6.26
C LEU A 88 1.00 26.33 -7.20
N LYS A 89 2.28 26.30 -6.84
CA LYS A 89 3.42 26.76 -7.66
C LYS A 89 3.61 25.87 -8.90
N GLU A 90 3.43 24.53 -8.69
CA GLU A 90 3.52 23.54 -9.75
C GLU A 90 2.67 22.29 -9.43
N MET A 91 2.53 21.42 -10.42
CA MET A 91 1.83 20.14 -10.28
C MET A 91 2.77 19.10 -9.66
N TRP A 92 2.84 19.09 -8.32
CA TRP A 92 3.74 18.24 -7.53
C TRP A 92 3.56 16.76 -7.85
N LYS A 93 4.66 16.02 -7.82
CA LYS A 93 4.66 14.56 -8.00
C LYS A 93 3.91 13.86 -6.88
N SER A 94 3.57 12.58 -7.09
CA SER A 94 2.99 11.76 -6.04
C SER A 94 3.97 11.56 -4.88
N PRO A 95 3.60 11.89 -3.64
CA PRO A 95 4.44 11.62 -2.47
C PRO A 95 4.76 10.13 -2.32
N ASN A 96 3.79 9.25 -2.60
CA ASN A 96 4.01 7.81 -2.58
C ASN A 96 5.11 7.39 -3.58
N GLY A 97 5.11 7.99 -4.78
CA GLY A 97 6.16 7.75 -5.77
C GLY A 97 7.54 8.18 -5.28
N THR A 98 7.64 9.34 -4.64
CA THR A 98 8.91 9.86 -4.08
C THR A 98 9.40 8.99 -2.92
N ILE A 99 8.54 8.67 -1.96
CA ILE A 99 8.88 7.80 -0.81
C ILE A 99 9.34 6.44 -1.29
N ARG A 100 8.59 5.79 -2.17
CA ARG A 100 8.94 4.47 -2.74
C ARG A 100 10.24 4.50 -3.54
N ALA A 101 10.52 5.60 -4.24
CA ALA A 101 11.78 5.75 -4.96
C ALA A 101 13.00 5.87 -4.03
N ILE A 102 12.81 6.44 -2.83
CA ILE A 102 13.86 6.61 -1.81
C ILE A 102 14.04 5.34 -0.98
N LEU A 103 12.94 4.69 -0.58
CA LEU A 103 12.98 3.48 0.26
C LEU A 103 13.22 2.21 -0.55
N ASP A 104 12.81 2.18 -1.84
CA ASP A 104 12.70 0.95 -2.64
C ASP A 104 11.82 -0.10 -1.95
N GLY A 105 11.67 -1.29 -2.50
CA GLY A 105 11.03 -2.41 -1.81
C GLY A 105 9.76 -2.92 -2.45
N THR A 106 8.93 -3.53 -1.61
CA THR A 106 7.70 -4.22 -2.00
C THR A 106 6.53 -3.69 -1.18
N VAL A 107 5.44 -3.35 -1.84
CA VAL A 107 4.17 -3.01 -1.19
C VAL A 107 3.31 -4.26 -1.08
N PHE A 108 3.00 -4.66 0.15
CA PHE A 108 2.04 -5.73 0.43
C PHE A 108 0.69 -5.14 0.79
N ARG A 109 -0.34 -5.52 0.03
CA ARG A 109 -1.73 -5.12 0.26
C ARG A 109 -2.57 -6.34 0.56
N THR A 110 -3.16 -6.37 1.77
CA THR A 110 -3.92 -7.53 2.26
C THR A 110 -5.32 -7.08 2.68
N PRO A 111 -6.40 -7.74 2.19
CA PRO A 111 -7.75 -7.41 2.59
C PRO A 111 -8.00 -7.81 4.05
N ILE A 112 -8.76 -6.97 4.75
CA ILE A 112 -9.26 -7.23 6.10
C ILE A 112 -10.60 -7.95 5.96
N LEU A 113 -10.65 -9.20 6.36
CA LEU A 113 -11.86 -10.02 6.32
C LEU A 113 -12.63 -9.90 7.63
N VAL A 114 -13.94 -9.68 7.51
CA VAL A 114 -14.85 -9.52 8.64
C VAL A 114 -16.09 -10.37 8.41
N LYS A 115 -16.54 -11.13 9.41
CA LYS A 115 -17.77 -11.91 9.32
C LYS A 115 -18.96 -10.99 9.08
N GLY A 116 -19.87 -11.42 8.20
CA GLY A 116 -21.03 -10.63 7.85
C GLY A 116 -20.78 -9.56 6.78
N ILE A 117 -19.54 -9.38 6.32
CA ILE A 117 -19.21 -8.62 5.12
C ILE A 117 -18.86 -9.60 4.00
N THR A 118 -19.72 -9.71 3.00
CA THR A 118 -19.55 -10.72 1.94
C THR A 118 -18.82 -10.09 0.74
N PRO A 119 -17.72 -10.72 0.28
CA PRO A 119 -17.06 -10.31 -0.96
C PRO A 119 -17.99 -10.37 -2.18
N TYR A 120 -17.75 -9.52 -3.18
CA TYR A 120 -18.44 -9.61 -4.48
C TYR A 120 -18.13 -10.92 -5.23
N ILE A 121 -17.00 -11.53 -4.91
CA ILE A 121 -16.66 -12.90 -5.36
C ILE A 121 -16.82 -13.83 -4.15
N PRO A 122 -17.95 -14.55 -4.04
CA PRO A 122 -18.28 -15.31 -2.82
C PRO A 122 -17.31 -16.45 -2.49
N THR A 123 -16.54 -16.91 -3.49
CA THR A 123 -15.52 -17.95 -3.30
C THR A 123 -14.27 -17.46 -2.59
N TRP A 124 -14.03 -16.15 -2.52
CA TRP A 124 -12.87 -15.57 -1.86
C TRP A 124 -13.05 -15.56 -0.34
N THR A 125 -12.86 -16.71 0.28
CA THR A 125 -13.02 -16.91 1.74
C THR A 125 -11.75 -16.70 2.54
N LYS A 126 -10.60 -16.59 1.84
CA LYS A 126 -9.28 -16.33 2.43
C LYS A 126 -8.68 -15.09 1.77
N PRO A 127 -7.80 -14.33 2.45
CA PRO A 127 -7.22 -13.12 1.87
C PRO A 127 -6.33 -13.44 0.68
N ILE A 128 -6.43 -12.61 -0.37
CA ILE A 128 -5.46 -12.56 -1.47
C ILE A 128 -4.59 -11.34 -1.22
N THR A 129 -3.33 -11.57 -0.89
CA THR A 129 -2.36 -10.49 -0.69
C THR A 129 -1.70 -10.14 -2.02
N ILE A 130 -1.79 -8.89 -2.45
CA ILE A 130 -1.01 -8.40 -3.58
C ILE A 130 0.36 -7.94 -3.08
N ALA A 131 1.41 -8.53 -3.64
CA ALA A 131 2.79 -8.04 -3.47
C ALA A 131 3.18 -7.25 -4.73
N ARG A 132 3.24 -5.93 -4.60
CA ARG A 132 3.56 -5.01 -5.68
C ARG A 132 5.03 -4.61 -5.61
N HIS A 133 5.79 -4.80 -6.69
CA HIS A 133 7.12 -4.21 -6.81
C HIS A 133 7.04 -2.69 -6.79
N ALA A 134 7.75 -2.02 -5.88
CA ALA A 134 7.60 -0.58 -5.69
C ALA A 134 8.50 0.27 -6.61
N TYR A 135 9.21 -0.34 -7.54
CA TYR A 135 10.17 0.32 -8.41
C TYR A 135 9.91 0.04 -9.89
N GLY A 136 10.34 0.97 -10.76
CA GLY A 136 10.41 0.75 -12.20
C GLY A 136 9.09 0.85 -12.93
N ASP A 137 9.04 0.23 -14.12
CA ASP A 137 7.92 0.21 -15.06
C ASP A 137 7.46 1.63 -15.45
N VAL A 138 6.18 1.84 -15.68
CA VAL A 138 5.62 3.16 -16.06
C VAL A 138 5.84 4.25 -15.02
N TYR A 139 6.11 3.90 -13.75
CA TYR A 139 6.36 4.86 -12.67
C TYR A 139 7.78 5.47 -12.70
N LYS A 140 8.65 4.94 -13.55
CA LYS A 140 10.02 5.43 -13.81
C LYS A 140 10.26 5.58 -15.31
N ASN A 141 9.24 6.01 -16.05
CA ASN A 141 9.31 6.19 -17.49
C ASN A 141 9.92 7.53 -17.89
N VAL A 142 10.32 7.57 -19.15
CA VAL A 142 10.65 8.79 -19.90
C VAL A 142 9.81 8.78 -21.17
N GLU A 143 9.16 9.89 -21.48
CA GLU A 143 8.25 10.01 -22.62
C GLU A 143 8.65 11.14 -23.53
N MET A 144 8.42 11.00 -24.84
CA MET A 144 8.53 12.09 -25.79
C MET A 144 7.54 11.96 -26.94
N LYS A 145 7.11 13.13 -27.46
CA LYS A 145 6.35 13.21 -28.70
C LYS A 145 7.30 13.11 -29.89
N CYS A 146 6.90 12.36 -30.90
CA CYS A 146 7.64 12.13 -32.13
C CYS A 146 6.88 12.76 -33.29
N PRO A 147 7.40 13.85 -33.93
CA PRO A 147 6.78 14.42 -35.14
C PRO A 147 6.80 13.44 -36.32
N ALA A 148 5.89 13.62 -37.25
CA ALA A 148 5.90 12.89 -38.52
C ALA A 148 7.28 12.97 -39.21
N GLY A 149 7.74 11.88 -39.77
CA GLY A 149 9.06 11.75 -40.43
C GLY A 149 10.21 11.48 -39.47
N SER A 150 9.98 11.38 -38.16
CA SER A 150 11.02 11.06 -37.17
C SER A 150 11.31 9.57 -37.08
N LYS A 151 12.55 9.21 -36.72
CA LYS A 151 12.96 7.86 -36.32
C LYS A 151 13.20 7.82 -34.82
N ALA A 152 12.58 6.88 -34.14
CA ALA A 152 12.81 6.64 -32.71
C ALA A 152 13.70 5.40 -32.51
N GLU A 153 14.70 5.52 -31.63
CA GLU A 153 15.63 4.46 -31.29
C GLU A 153 15.78 4.31 -29.77
N LEU A 154 15.95 3.09 -29.32
CA LEU A 154 16.44 2.76 -27.99
C LEU A 154 17.95 2.61 -28.05
N VAL A 155 18.69 3.38 -27.26
CA VAL A 155 20.16 3.39 -27.25
C VAL A 155 20.65 3.05 -25.84
N CYS A 156 21.57 2.12 -25.77
CA CYS A 156 22.30 1.80 -24.53
C CYS A 156 23.79 1.99 -24.77
N THR A 157 24.43 2.86 -24.00
CA THR A 157 25.87 3.10 -24.02
C THR A 157 26.50 2.44 -22.80
N ASP A 158 27.43 1.52 -22.98
CA ASP A 158 28.13 0.88 -21.89
C ASP A 158 29.24 1.78 -21.30
N LYS A 159 29.90 1.31 -20.24
CA LYS A 159 30.97 2.05 -19.54
C LYS A 159 32.20 2.37 -20.44
N ASP A 160 32.39 1.63 -21.52
CA ASP A 160 33.52 1.78 -22.46
C ASP A 160 33.11 2.64 -23.66
N GLY A 161 31.91 3.21 -23.64
CA GLY A 161 31.36 4.09 -24.68
C GLY A 161 30.78 3.35 -25.90
N LYS A 162 30.68 2.01 -25.86
CA LYS A 162 30.07 1.22 -26.92
C LYS A 162 28.57 1.35 -26.91
N GLU A 163 27.98 1.71 -28.04
CA GLU A 163 26.53 1.85 -28.20
C GLU A 163 25.90 0.58 -28.79
N THR A 164 24.78 0.19 -28.22
CA THR A 164 23.85 -0.76 -28.81
C THR A 164 22.56 -0.01 -29.12
N ARG A 165 22.06 -0.13 -30.35
CA ARG A 165 20.88 0.61 -30.84
C ARG A 165 19.85 -0.35 -31.41
N GLU A 166 18.57 -0.11 -31.03
CA GLU A 166 17.42 -0.81 -31.57
C GLU A 166 16.42 0.23 -32.09
N THR A 167 15.97 0.11 -33.32
CA THR A 167 14.91 0.98 -33.83
C THR A 167 13.60 0.62 -33.21
N ILE A 168 12.96 1.60 -32.58
CA ILE A 168 11.61 1.45 -32.01
C ILE A 168 10.60 1.55 -33.16
N TYR A 169 10.63 2.69 -33.89
CA TYR A 169 9.68 2.91 -34.98
C TYR A 169 10.15 4.08 -35.89
N ASN A 170 9.72 4.04 -37.16
CA ASN A 170 9.85 5.17 -38.10
C ASN A 170 8.44 5.77 -38.27
N PHE A 171 8.26 7.00 -37.80
CA PHE A 171 6.94 7.63 -37.72
C PHE A 171 6.56 8.27 -39.06
N GLU A 172 5.47 7.81 -39.67
CA GLU A 172 4.85 8.41 -40.88
C GLU A 172 3.88 9.54 -40.51
N CYS A 173 3.35 9.54 -39.28
CA CYS A 173 2.52 10.57 -38.68
C CYS A 173 3.07 10.93 -37.29
N ASP A 174 2.49 11.97 -36.67
CA ASP A 174 2.83 12.29 -35.27
C ASP A 174 2.55 11.10 -34.34
N GLY A 175 3.46 10.87 -33.41
CA GLY A 175 3.38 9.76 -32.48
C GLY A 175 3.98 10.06 -31.11
N ILE A 176 4.09 9.04 -30.28
CA ILE A 176 4.63 9.10 -28.93
C ILE A 176 5.46 7.85 -28.65
N ILE A 177 6.55 8.00 -27.90
CA ILE A 177 7.33 6.89 -27.37
C ILE A 177 7.47 6.99 -25.85
N GLN A 178 7.67 5.84 -25.23
CA GLN A 178 7.91 5.72 -23.79
C GLN A 178 9.05 4.72 -23.56
N GLY A 179 10.01 5.11 -22.73
CA GLY A 179 11.07 4.25 -22.23
C GLY A 179 10.87 3.88 -20.77
N GLN A 180 11.02 2.61 -20.43
CA GLN A 180 10.94 2.08 -19.08
C GLN A 180 12.23 1.36 -18.71
N HIS A 181 12.50 1.24 -17.41
CA HIS A 181 13.65 0.45 -16.93
C HIS A 181 13.35 -0.23 -15.60
N ASN A 182 14.18 -1.21 -15.29
CA ASN A 182 14.24 -1.81 -13.97
C ASN A 182 15.69 -2.17 -13.61
N LYS A 183 15.94 -2.52 -12.36
CA LYS A 183 17.25 -2.95 -11.84
C LYS A 183 17.18 -4.40 -11.38
N SER A 184 18.12 -5.24 -11.81
CA SER A 184 18.18 -6.64 -11.37
C SER A 184 18.27 -6.77 -9.84
N THR A 185 18.96 -5.85 -9.17
CA THR A 185 19.05 -5.80 -7.70
C THR A 185 17.71 -5.51 -7.04
N SER A 186 16.90 -4.60 -7.59
CA SER A 186 15.56 -4.28 -7.09
C SER A 186 14.60 -5.46 -7.33
N ILE A 187 14.66 -6.10 -8.50
CA ILE A 187 13.89 -7.32 -8.80
C ILE A 187 14.24 -8.45 -7.82
N ALA A 188 15.52 -8.66 -7.55
CA ALA A 188 15.99 -9.67 -6.61
C ALA A 188 15.50 -9.40 -5.17
N SER A 189 15.53 -8.12 -4.75
CA SER A 189 14.98 -7.69 -3.48
C SER A 189 13.47 -7.95 -3.40
N PHE A 190 12.72 -7.63 -4.47
CA PHE A 190 11.29 -7.92 -4.57
C PHE A 190 10.99 -9.40 -4.44
N ALA A 191 11.73 -10.27 -5.13
CA ALA A 191 11.57 -11.73 -5.01
C ALA A 191 11.78 -12.21 -3.56
N ARG A 192 12.88 -11.78 -2.92
CA ARG A 192 13.16 -12.14 -1.52
C ARG A 192 12.10 -11.63 -0.55
N ALA A 193 11.58 -10.41 -0.75
CA ALA A 193 10.51 -9.86 0.06
C ALA A 193 9.24 -10.72 -0.05
N CYS A 194 8.84 -11.12 -1.27
CA CYS A 194 7.69 -12.00 -1.49
C CYS A 194 7.87 -13.36 -0.79
N PHE A 195 9.02 -14.00 -0.95
CA PHE A 195 9.30 -15.31 -0.37
C PHE A 195 9.40 -15.26 1.17
N ASN A 196 10.01 -14.23 1.73
CA ASN A 196 10.07 -14.04 3.19
C ASN A 196 8.68 -13.82 3.78
N PHE A 197 7.86 -12.97 3.14
CA PHE A 197 6.49 -12.73 3.56
C PHE A 197 5.64 -14.01 3.49
N ALA A 198 5.85 -14.82 2.45
CA ALA A 198 5.18 -16.10 2.27
C ALA A 198 5.51 -17.09 3.41
N LEU A 199 6.78 -17.20 3.79
CA LEU A 199 7.22 -18.03 4.90
C LEU A 199 6.64 -17.56 6.24
N ASP A 200 6.59 -16.24 6.48
CA ASP A 200 5.97 -15.66 7.68
C ASP A 200 4.48 -15.96 7.76
N LYS A 201 3.75 -15.79 6.66
CA LYS A 201 2.30 -15.99 6.58
C LYS A 201 1.87 -17.44 6.29
N LYS A 202 2.80 -18.30 5.95
CA LYS A 202 2.55 -19.69 5.48
C LYS A 202 1.56 -19.72 4.32
N GLN A 203 1.85 -18.92 3.29
CA GLN A 203 1.03 -18.75 2.10
C GLN A 203 1.86 -19.04 0.84
N ASP A 204 1.20 -19.60 -0.18
CA ASP A 204 1.80 -19.77 -1.50
C ASP A 204 2.13 -18.44 -2.15
N VAL A 205 3.09 -18.44 -3.07
CA VAL A 205 3.42 -17.28 -3.91
C VAL A 205 3.06 -17.57 -5.35
N TRP A 206 2.17 -16.76 -5.91
CA TRP A 206 1.89 -16.74 -7.34
C TRP A 206 2.56 -15.52 -7.94
N PHE A 207 3.48 -15.74 -8.87
CA PHE A 207 4.14 -14.65 -9.58
C PHE A 207 3.71 -14.66 -11.06
N ALA A 208 3.44 -13.48 -11.61
CA ALA A 208 2.95 -13.36 -12.96
C ALA A 208 3.56 -12.19 -13.72
N THR A 209 3.91 -12.44 -14.98
CA THR A 209 4.36 -11.44 -15.96
C THR A 209 3.84 -11.79 -17.35
N LYS A 210 4.21 -11.04 -18.39
CA LYS A 210 3.89 -11.37 -19.78
C LYS A 210 5.17 -11.69 -20.57
N ASP A 211 5.98 -12.62 -20.09
CA ASP A 211 7.30 -12.96 -20.63
C ASP A 211 7.25 -13.51 -22.07
N THR A 212 6.12 -14.05 -22.49
CA THR A 212 5.89 -14.51 -23.89
C THR A 212 5.85 -13.35 -24.89
N ILE A 213 5.51 -12.15 -24.45
CA ILE A 213 5.50 -10.91 -25.27
C ILE A 213 6.72 -10.05 -24.94
N SER A 214 6.95 -9.73 -23.69
CA SER A 214 8.09 -8.97 -23.20
C SER A 214 9.26 -9.91 -22.89
N LYS A 215 9.91 -10.41 -23.98
CA LYS A 215 10.88 -11.52 -23.93
C LYS A 215 12.21 -11.19 -23.26
N LYS A 216 12.50 -9.92 -23.01
CA LYS A 216 13.68 -9.48 -22.25
C LYS A 216 13.28 -8.91 -20.91
N TYR A 217 12.42 -7.90 -20.87
CA TYR A 217 12.05 -7.18 -19.66
C TYR A 217 11.31 -8.10 -18.66
N ASP A 218 10.17 -8.66 -19.05
CA ASP A 218 9.38 -9.53 -18.18
C ASP A 218 10.06 -10.89 -17.92
N HIS A 219 10.79 -11.39 -18.91
CA HIS A 219 11.54 -12.64 -18.77
C HIS A 219 12.66 -12.52 -17.73
N THR A 220 13.34 -11.37 -17.64
CA THR A 220 14.33 -11.10 -16.59
C THR A 220 13.73 -11.18 -15.19
N PHE A 221 12.51 -10.70 -14.98
CA PHE A 221 11.80 -10.87 -13.71
C PHE A 221 11.57 -12.32 -13.36
N LYS A 222 11.08 -13.10 -14.33
CA LYS A 222 10.85 -14.54 -14.17
C LYS A 222 12.13 -15.29 -13.81
N ASP A 223 13.21 -15.05 -14.54
CA ASP A 223 14.49 -15.74 -14.32
C ASP A 223 15.06 -15.42 -12.94
N ILE A 224 15.07 -14.14 -12.52
CA ILE A 224 15.57 -13.74 -11.20
C ILE A 224 14.72 -14.36 -10.08
N PHE A 225 13.40 -14.38 -10.20
CA PHE A 225 12.52 -15.03 -9.23
C PHE A 225 12.82 -16.52 -9.12
N GLN A 226 12.94 -17.20 -10.27
CA GLN A 226 13.20 -18.64 -10.30
C GLN A 226 14.58 -18.98 -9.72
N GLU A 227 15.62 -18.24 -10.09
CA GLU A 227 16.96 -18.43 -9.58
C GLU A 227 17.04 -18.27 -8.05
N ILE A 228 16.42 -17.21 -7.51
CA ILE A 228 16.37 -16.96 -6.06
C ILE A 228 15.57 -18.05 -5.35
N TYR A 229 14.43 -18.45 -5.92
CA TYR A 229 13.63 -19.54 -5.35
C TYR A 229 14.44 -20.83 -5.26
N ASP A 230 15.03 -21.25 -6.36
CA ASP A 230 15.76 -22.54 -6.42
C ASP A 230 16.97 -22.56 -5.48
N ASN A 231 17.71 -21.44 -5.38
CA ASN A 231 18.95 -21.37 -4.61
C ASN A 231 18.75 -21.04 -3.13
N GLU A 232 17.72 -20.25 -2.77
CA GLU A 232 17.62 -19.69 -1.41
C GLU A 232 16.36 -20.15 -0.66
N TYR A 233 15.26 -20.50 -1.34
CA TYR A 233 13.94 -20.68 -0.72
C TYR A 233 13.29 -22.04 -0.90
N LYS A 234 13.61 -22.79 -1.93
CA LYS A 234 12.94 -24.05 -2.27
C LYS A 234 12.82 -25.02 -1.07
N ALA A 235 13.92 -25.31 -0.41
CA ALA A 235 13.91 -26.19 0.75
C ALA A 235 13.10 -25.65 1.94
N LYS A 236 13.06 -24.31 2.11
CA LYS A 236 12.28 -23.65 3.16
C LYS A 236 10.78 -23.74 2.86
N PHE A 237 10.39 -23.57 1.59
CA PHE A 237 9.01 -23.68 1.12
C PHE A 237 8.51 -25.12 1.26
N GLU A 238 9.30 -26.09 0.84
CA GLU A 238 8.99 -27.52 1.02
C GLU A 238 8.79 -27.87 2.50
N ALA A 239 9.67 -27.40 3.39
CA ALA A 239 9.56 -27.61 4.84
C ALA A 239 8.32 -26.90 5.44
N ALA A 240 7.91 -25.77 4.90
CA ALA A 240 6.73 -25.02 5.33
C ALA A 240 5.41 -25.52 4.71
N GLY A 241 5.48 -26.42 3.71
CA GLY A 241 4.31 -26.94 2.98
C GLY A 241 3.62 -25.87 2.14
N ILE A 242 4.38 -24.92 1.56
CA ILE A 242 3.89 -23.86 0.67
C ILE A 242 4.59 -23.93 -0.69
N GLU A 243 3.98 -23.36 -1.71
CA GLU A 243 4.44 -23.45 -3.09
C GLU A 243 4.77 -22.09 -3.71
N TYR A 244 5.72 -22.10 -4.64
CA TYR A 244 5.96 -21.00 -5.58
C TYR A 244 5.47 -21.43 -6.96
N PHE A 245 4.65 -20.57 -7.58
CA PHE A 245 4.05 -20.84 -8.90
C PHE A 245 4.21 -19.60 -9.79
N TYR A 246 4.74 -19.81 -11.00
CA TYR A 246 4.82 -18.79 -12.03
C TYR A 246 3.82 -19.07 -13.16
N THR A 247 3.14 -18.00 -13.62
CA THR A 247 2.27 -18.08 -14.82
C THR A 247 2.22 -16.75 -15.57
N LEU A 248 1.57 -16.72 -16.73
CA LEU A 248 1.30 -15.48 -17.46
C LEU A 248 0.23 -14.67 -16.74
N ILE A 249 0.34 -13.33 -16.79
CA ILE A 249 -0.53 -12.41 -16.04
C ILE A 249 -2.02 -12.60 -16.40
N ASP A 250 -2.34 -12.85 -17.66
CA ASP A 250 -3.72 -13.13 -18.11
C ASP A 250 -4.25 -14.47 -17.58
N ASP A 251 -3.43 -15.52 -17.51
CA ASP A 251 -3.79 -16.78 -16.86
C ASP A 251 -3.95 -16.59 -15.34
N ALA A 252 -3.05 -15.80 -14.70
CA ALA A 252 -3.16 -15.48 -13.29
C ALA A 252 -4.51 -14.81 -12.96
N VAL A 253 -4.94 -13.81 -13.74
CA VAL A 253 -6.25 -13.16 -13.56
C VAL A 253 -7.39 -14.18 -13.58
N ALA A 254 -7.38 -15.09 -14.54
CA ALA A 254 -8.42 -16.13 -14.65
C ALA A 254 -8.40 -17.10 -13.46
N ARG A 255 -7.22 -17.48 -12.98
CA ARG A 255 -7.05 -18.35 -11.80
C ARG A 255 -7.48 -17.68 -10.51
N VAL A 256 -7.09 -16.42 -10.32
CA VAL A 256 -7.44 -15.60 -9.14
C VAL A 256 -8.96 -15.52 -8.98
N ILE A 257 -9.70 -15.22 -10.05
CA ILE A 257 -11.18 -15.14 -10.02
C ILE A 257 -11.83 -16.47 -9.61
N ARG A 258 -11.23 -17.60 -9.97
CA ARG A 258 -11.76 -18.94 -9.67
C ARG A 258 -11.26 -19.53 -8.35
N SER A 259 -10.36 -18.84 -7.67
CA SER A 259 -9.73 -19.33 -6.44
C SER A 259 -10.58 -19.09 -5.19
N ASN A 260 -10.15 -19.67 -4.08
CA ASN A 260 -10.69 -19.38 -2.76
C ASN A 260 -9.86 -18.32 -1.99
N GLY A 261 -8.81 -17.81 -2.59
CA GLY A 261 -7.82 -16.98 -1.93
C GLY A 261 -6.81 -17.77 -1.09
N GLY A 262 -6.06 -17.07 -0.22
CA GLY A 262 -5.11 -17.70 0.70
C GLY A 262 -3.66 -17.75 0.18
N TYR A 263 -3.31 -16.88 -0.75
CA TYR A 263 -1.97 -16.79 -1.33
C TYR A 263 -1.53 -15.34 -1.54
N ILE A 264 -0.25 -15.18 -1.84
CA ILE A 264 0.35 -13.91 -2.25
C ILE A 264 0.42 -13.89 -3.78
N TRP A 265 -0.13 -12.86 -4.38
CA TRP A 265 -0.01 -12.61 -5.81
C TRP A 265 1.03 -11.51 -6.04
N ALA A 266 2.22 -11.92 -6.47
CA ALA A 266 3.32 -11.03 -6.77
C ALA A 266 3.17 -10.46 -8.20
N CYS A 267 3.25 -9.14 -8.31
CA CYS A 267 3.03 -8.38 -9.53
C CYS A 267 4.11 -7.31 -9.71
N LYS A 268 4.46 -7.03 -10.97
CA LYS A 268 5.25 -5.83 -11.30
C LYS A 268 4.53 -4.56 -10.84
N ASN A 269 5.20 -3.42 -10.88
CA ASN A 269 4.71 -2.18 -10.29
C ASN A 269 3.31 -1.78 -10.80
N TYR A 270 3.13 -1.65 -12.12
CA TYR A 270 1.84 -1.26 -12.69
C TYR A 270 0.77 -2.35 -12.53
N ASP A 271 1.14 -3.60 -12.82
CA ASP A 271 0.22 -4.74 -12.66
C ASP A 271 -0.28 -4.83 -11.21
N GLY A 272 0.62 -4.65 -10.25
CA GLY A 272 0.29 -4.67 -8.82
C GLY A 272 -0.60 -3.52 -8.37
N ASP A 273 -0.43 -2.33 -8.97
CA ASP A 273 -1.31 -1.18 -8.70
C ASP A 273 -2.76 -1.49 -9.10
N VAL A 274 -2.94 -1.89 -10.36
CA VAL A 274 -4.27 -2.18 -10.91
C VAL A 274 -4.91 -3.39 -10.22
N MET A 275 -4.15 -4.47 -10.05
CA MET A 275 -4.68 -5.71 -9.45
C MET A 275 -5.00 -5.55 -7.96
N SER A 276 -4.27 -4.72 -7.22
CA SER A 276 -4.61 -4.49 -5.81
C SER A 276 -5.94 -3.77 -5.64
N ASP A 277 -6.24 -2.80 -6.51
CA ASP A 277 -7.52 -2.09 -6.48
C ASP A 277 -8.68 -3.00 -6.91
N MET A 278 -8.47 -3.85 -7.92
CA MET A 278 -9.44 -4.86 -8.32
C MET A 278 -9.74 -5.82 -7.16
N VAL A 279 -8.72 -6.37 -6.53
CA VAL A 279 -8.86 -7.32 -5.40
C VAL A 279 -9.55 -6.64 -4.21
N ALA A 280 -9.14 -5.44 -3.84
CA ALA A 280 -9.78 -4.69 -2.76
C ALA A 280 -11.26 -4.42 -3.03
N THR A 281 -11.59 -4.01 -4.25
CA THR A 281 -12.98 -3.79 -4.67
C THR A 281 -13.79 -5.09 -4.60
N ALA A 282 -13.21 -6.20 -5.04
CA ALA A 282 -13.88 -7.50 -5.01
C ALA A 282 -14.13 -8.02 -3.59
N TYR A 283 -13.29 -7.67 -2.61
CA TYR A 283 -13.55 -7.91 -1.19
C TYR A 283 -14.55 -6.94 -0.56
N GLY A 284 -14.92 -5.88 -1.27
CA GLY A 284 -16.03 -4.98 -0.90
C GLY A 284 -15.65 -3.52 -0.73
N SER A 285 -14.48 -3.18 -0.20
CA SER A 285 -14.07 -1.79 0.03
C SER A 285 -12.56 -1.63 0.08
N LEU A 286 -12.04 -0.61 -0.63
CA LEU A 286 -10.65 -0.17 -0.50
C LEU A 286 -10.27 0.22 0.94
N ALA A 287 -11.24 0.69 1.72
CA ALA A 287 -11.05 1.02 3.13
C ALA A 287 -10.92 -0.23 4.05
N MET A 288 -11.01 -1.43 3.48
CA MET A 288 -10.76 -2.71 4.14
C MET A 288 -9.48 -3.37 3.61
N MET A 289 -8.52 -2.60 3.13
CA MET A 289 -7.24 -3.07 2.60
C MET A 289 -6.09 -2.47 3.40
N THR A 290 -5.28 -3.31 4.06
CA THR A 290 -4.01 -2.88 4.65
C THR A 290 -2.96 -2.69 3.56
N SER A 291 -2.00 -1.82 3.79
CA SER A 291 -0.86 -1.61 2.90
C SER A 291 0.41 -1.39 3.72
N VAL A 292 1.48 -2.08 3.36
CA VAL A 292 2.80 -1.88 3.97
C VAL A 292 3.88 -1.95 2.89
N LEU A 293 4.72 -0.92 2.83
CA LEU A 293 5.96 -0.94 2.08
C LEU A 293 7.06 -1.54 2.97
N VAL A 294 7.72 -2.56 2.47
CA VAL A 294 8.90 -3.18 3.11
C VAL A 294 10.11 -2.96 2.22
N SER A 295 11.08 -2.20 2.71
CA SER A 295 12.32 -1.94 1.97
C SER A 295 13.28 -3.12 2.00
N PRO A 296 14.29 -3.16 1.11
CA PRO A 296 15.35 -4.18 1.15
C PRO A 296 16.12 -4.22 2.48
N ASP A 297 16.20 -3.08 3.14
CA ASP A 297 16.94 -2.91 4.41
C ASP A 297 16.08 -3.21 5.66
N GLY A 298 14.84 -3.70 5.46
CA GLY A 298 13.93 -4.01 6.57
C GLY A 298 13.31 -2.77 7.23
N ILE A 299 13.07 -1.72 6.44
CA ILE A 299 12.36 -0.52 6.83
C ILE A 299 10.89 -0.67 6.43
N TYR A 300 9.97 -0.20 7.26
CA TYR A 300 8.53 -0.37 7.08
C TYR A 300 7.81 0.98 6.99
N GLU A 301 6.95 1.13 6.01
CA GLU A 301 6.01 2.25 5.92
C GLU A 301 4.60 1.68 5.78
N TYR A 302 3.77 1.88 6.81
CA TYR A 302 2.38 1.44 6.86
C TYR A 302 1.47 2.53 6.35
N GLU A 303 0.56 2.19 5.44
CA GLU A 303 -0.37 3.15 4.86
C GLU A 303 -1.77 2.57 4.68
N ALA A 304 -2.79 3.44 4.57
CA ALA A 304 -4.09 3.06 4.04
C ALA A 304 -4.04 3.10 2.50
N ALA A 305 -4.58 2.08 1.85
CA ALA A 305 -4.52 1.95 0.39
C ALA A 305 -5.54 2.83 -0.37
N HIS A 306 -6.47 3.51 0.33
CA HIS A 306 -7.49 4.36 -0.27
C HIS A 306 -7.03 5.82 -0.47
N GLY A 307 -7.80 6.61 -1.22
CA GLY A 307 -7.56 8.05 -1.42
C GLY A 307 -8.05 8.92 -0.27
N THR A 308 -7.96 10.25 -0.44
CA THR A 308 -8.26 11.29 0.58
C THR A 308 -9.75 11.44 0.93
N VAL A 309 -10.65 10.73 0.24
CA VAL A 309 -12.12 10.78 0.40
C VAL A 309 -12.68 12.21 0.26
N GLN A 310 -12.23 12.91 -0.77
CA GLN A 310 -12.57 14.31 -1.10
C GLN A 310 -14.07 14.63 -0.97
N ARG A 311 -14.95 13.76 -1.47
CA ARG A 311 -16.39 13.97 -1.45
C ARG A 311 -16.95 14.09 -0.02
N HIS A 312 -16.43 13.31 0.94
CA HIS A 312 -16.81 13.42 2.35
C HIS A 312 -16.17 14.64 3.00
N TYR A 313 -14.97 15.04 2.59
CA TYR A 313 -14.33 16.24 3.08
C TYR A 313 -15.15 17.50 2.76
N TYR A 314 -15.67 17.63 1.53
CA TYR A 314 -16.52 18.76 1.19
C TYR A 314 -17.86 18.77 1.94
N LYS A 315 -18.39 17.63 2.34
CA LYS A 315 -19.55 17.55 3.25
C LYS A 315 -19.16 18.02 4.65
N HIS A 316 -18.04 17.53 5.16
CA HIS A 316 -17.51 17.93 6.47
C HIS A 316 -17.32 19.47 6.57
N LEU A 317 -16.76 20.10 5.53
CA LEU A 317 -16.60 21.57 5.47
C LEU A 317 -17.94 22.34 5.54
N LYS A 318 -19.05 21.71 5.16
CA LYS A 318 -20.41 22.27 5.28
C LYS A 318 -21.07 21.97 6.64
N GLY A 319 -20.34 21.32 7.57
CA GLY A 319 -20.88 20.90 8.86
C GLY A 319 -21.79 19.67 8.79
N GLU A 320 -21.78 18.92 7.67
CA GLU A 320 -22.54 17.69 7.52
C GLU A 320 -21.82 16.52 8.17
N GLU A 321 -22.54 15.66 8.86
CA GLU A 321 -21.97 14.40 9.35
C GLU A 321 -21.57 13.46 8.21
N THR A 322 -20.44 12.78 8.38
CA THR A 322 -19.94 11.81 7.42
C THR A 322 -19.77 10.43 8.06
N SER A 323 -20.07 9.40 7.28
CA SER A 323 -19.83 8.01 7.64
C SER A 323 -18.72 7.47 6.75
N THR A 324 -17.48 7.86 7.07
CA THR A 324 -16.27 7.47 6.35
C THR A 324 -15.63 6.29 7.08
N ASN A 325 -15.32 5.24 6.34
CA ASN A 325 -14.65 4.06 6.88
C ASN A 325 -13.20 4.40 7.27
N SER A 326 -12.87 4.17 8.54
CA SER A 326 -11.55 4.45 9.11
C SER A 326 -10.69 3.20 9.32
N VAL A 327 -11.18 2.02 8.95
CA VAL A 327 -10.54 0.74 9.29
C VAL A 327 -9.14 0.62 8.72
N ALA A 328 -8.94 0.88 7.42
CA ALA A 328 -7.60 0.80 6.82
C ALA A 328 -6.61 1.78 7.45
N THR A 329 -7.04 3.02 7.77
CA THR A 329 -6.21 4.02 8.45
C THR A 329 -5.86 3.56 9.87
N LEU A 330 -6.82 2.99 10.58
CA LEU A 330 -6.62 2.43 11.92
C LEU A 330 -5.62 1.26 11.88
N PHE A 331 -5.74 0.36 10.90
CA PHE A 331 -4.80 -0.75 10.71
C PHE A 331 -3.41 -0.30 10.24
N ALA A 332 -3.28 0.84 9.57
CA ALA A 332 -1.97 1.44 9.31
C ALA A 332 -1.28 1.83 10.63
N TRP A 333 -2.01 2.47 11.55
CA TRP A 333 -1.50 2.81 12.88
C TRP A 333 -1.12 1.57 13.69
N THR A 334 -2.01 0.57 13.77
CA THR A 334 -1.73 -0.65 14.56
C THR A 334 -0.56 -1.43 13.99
N GLY A 335 -0.45 -1.53 12.67
CA GLY A 335 0.70 -2.15 12.01
C GLY A 335 2.02 -1.46 12.35
N ALA A 336 2.05 -0.12 12.29
CA ALA A 336 3.24 0.66 12.64
C ALA A 336 3.59 0.57 14.12
N LEU A 337 2.60 0.63 15.01
CA LEU A 337 2.80 0.49 16.46
C LEU A 337 3.30 -0.92 16.82
N ARG A 338 2.73 -1.96 16.24
CA ARG A 338 3.18 -3.35 16.41
C ARG A 338 4.63 -3.52 15.99
N LYS A 339 4.99 -3.02 14.78
CA LYS A 339 6.37 -3.09 14.29
C LYS A 339 7.32 -2.27 15.16
N ARG A 340 6.92 -1.10 15.63
CA ARG A 340 7.72 -0.31 16.58
C ARG A 340 7.91 -1.04 17.90
N GLY A 341 6.86 -1.68 18.41
CA GLY A 341 6.92 -2.53 19.61
C GLY A 341 7.86 -3.72 19.45
N GLU A 342 7.86 -4.36 18.30
CA GLU A 342 8.79 -5.44 17.95
C GLU A 342 10.25 -4.95 17.97
N LEU A 343 10.55 -3.85 17.26
CA LEU A 343 11.89 -3.30 17.17
C LEU A 343 12.44 -2.76 18.50
N ASP A 344 11.57 -2.24 19.35
CA ASP A 344 11.93 -1.69 20.67
C ASP A 344 11.84 -2.72 21.81
N ASN A 345 11.45 -3.95 21.49
CA ASN A 345 11.20 -5.00 22.47
C ASN A 345 10.20 -4.53 23.56
N LEU A 346 9.03 -4.06 23.11
CA LEU A 346 7.97 -3.47 23.92
C LEU A 346 6.65 -4.26 23.72
N PRO A 347 6.49 -5.43 24.39
CA PRO A 347 5.36 -6.33 24.19
C PRO A 347 4.00 -5.70 24.45
N GLU A 348 3.88 -4.78 25.41
CA GLU A 348 2.65 -4.07 25.72
C GLU A 348 2.15 -3.20 24.55
N LEU A 349 3.04 -2.63 23.75
CA LEU A 349 2.67 -1.88 22.56
C LEU A 349 2.15 -2.82 21.44
N MET A 350 2.76 -3.99 21.31
CA MET A 350 2.30 -5.02 20.37
C MET A 350 0.92 -5.54 20.76
N ASN A 351 0.72 -5.89 22.06
CA ASN A 351 -0.57 -6.34 22.57
C ASN A 351 -1.67 -5.29 22.42
N PHE A 352 -1.35 -4.01 22.63
CA PHE A 352 -2.28 -2.91 22.42
C PHE A 352 -2.75 -2.86 20.95
N ALA A 353 -1.82 -2.96 19.98
CA ALA A 353 -2.14 -2.98 18.57
C ALA A 353 -3.05 -4.17 18.20
N ASP A 354 -2.77 -5.35 18.74
CA ASP A 354 -3.58 -6.56 18.52
C ASP A 354 -4.98 -6.42 19.12
N CYS A 355 -5.08 -5.87 20.33
CA CYS A 355 -6.38 -5.60 20.97
C CYS A 355 -7.21 -4.58 20.20
N LEU A 356 -6.57 -3.53 19.66
CA LEU A 356 -7.25 -2.50 18.88
C LEU A 356 -7.77 -3.04 17.54
N GLU A 357 -7.00 -3.86 16.84
CA GLU A 357 -7.47 -4.55 15.62
C GLU A 357 -8.64 -5.48 15.93
N LYS A 358 -8.52 -6.28 16.98
CA LYS A 358 -9.60 -7.17 17.45
C LYS A 358 -10.86 -6.39 17.81
N ALA A 359 -10.73 -5.29 18.57
CA ALA A 359 -11.86 -4.43 18.92
C ALA A 359 -12.55 -3.87 17.67
N THR A 360 -11.78 -3.46 16.66
CA THR A 360 -12.31 -2.93 15.41
C THR A 360 -13.10 -3.99 14.63
N ILE A 361 -12.55 -5.19 14.47
CA ILE A 361 -13.20 -6.29 13.76
C ILE A 361 -14.49 -6.70 14.48
N GLU A 362 -14.42 -6.97 15.78
CA GLU A 362 -15.57 -7.40 16.58
C GLU A 362 -16.68 -6.33 16.63
N THR A 363 -16.35 -5.04 16.59
CA THR A 363 -17.34 -3.96 16.52
C THR A 363 -18.17 -4.06 15.23
N ILE A 364 -17.53 -4.35 14.11
CA ILE A 364 -18.22 -4.55 12.82
C ILE A 364 -19.03 -5.87 12.85
N GLU A 365 -18.46 -6.95 13.37
CA GLU A 365 -19.11 -8.26 13.48
C GLU A 365 -20.36 -8.22 14.36
N ASP A 366 -20.40 -7.36 15.38
CA ASP A 366 -21.57 -7.09 16.21
C ASP A 366 -22.59 -6.13 15.57
N GLY A 367 -22.32 -5.71 14.33
CA GLY A 367 -23.25 -4.95 13.51
C GLY A 367 -23.07 -3.43 13.54
N VAL A 368 -22.09 -2.87 14.27
CA VAL A 368 -21.84 -1.42 14.30
C VAL A 368 -20.79 -1.07 13.23
N MET A 369 -21.17 -0.31 12.21
CA MET A 369 -20.32 -0.05 11.05
C MET A 369 -20.63 1.24 10.34
N THR A 370 -19.69 1.68 9.48
CA THR A 370 -19.85 2.83 8.58
C THR A 370 -20.72 2.51 7.35
N GLY A 371 -21.12 3.55 6.63
CA GLY A 371 -22.13 3.45 5.58
C GLY A 371 -21.76 2.56 4.40
N ASP A 372 -20.49 2.48 4.04
CA ASP A 372 -19.99 1.59 2.98
C ASP A 372 -20.14 0.11 3.38
N LEU A 373 -19.72 -0.25 4.60
CA LEU A 373 -19.85 -1.62 5.11
C LEU A 373 -21.31 -1.99 5.38
N TYR A 374 -22.12 -1.04 5.82
CA TYR A 374 -23.55 -1.26 6.04
C TYR A 374 -24.27 -1.76 4.78
N LEU A 375 -23.87 -1.24 3.61
CA LEU A 375 -24.44 -1.67 2.32
C LEU A 375 -24.00 -3.08 1.92
N LEU A 376 -22.81 -3.51 2.35
CA LEU A 376 -22.23 -4.82 2.03
C LEU A 376 -22.58 -5.89 3.05
N SER A 377 -23.02 -5.49 4.25
CA SER A 377 -23.24 -6.39 5.36
C SER A 377 -24.51 -7.23 5.19
N THR A 378 -24.39 -8.52 5.51
CA THR A 378 -25.48 -9.50 5.56
C THR A 378 -26.05 -9.70 6.96
N LEU A 379 -25.52 -8.97 7.96
CA LEU A 379 -25.99 -9.07 9.35
C LEU A 379 -27.41 -8.53 9.50
N GLU A 380 -28.25 -9.22 10.24
CA GLU A 380 -29.65 -8.82 10.49
C GLU A 380 -29.74 -7.57 11.39
N ASN A 381 -28.92 -7.53 12.45
CA ASN A 381 -28.93 -6.46 13.48
C ASN A 381 -27.89 -5.36 13.19
N LYS A 382 -27.66 -5.01 11.91
CA LYS A 382 -26.67 -4.00 11.53
C LYS A 382 -27.16 -2.58 11.78
N LYS A 383 -26.25 -1.73 12.24
CA LYS A 383 -26.48 -0.31 12.51
C LYS A 383 -25.43 0.53 11.79
N LYS A 384 -25.90 1.45 10.95
CA LYS A 384 -25.05 2.47 10.35
C LYS A 384 -24.78 3.58 11.35
N VAL A 385 -23.50 3.95 11.51
CA VAL A 385 -23.05 5.06 12.36
C VAL A 385 -22.16 6.02 11.58
N ASN A 386 -21.96 7.24 12.07
CA ASN A 386 -20.95 8.15 11.56
C ASN A 386 -19.54 7.71 11.98
N THR A 387 -18.50 8.36 11.46
CA THR A 387 -17.10 7.99 11.70
C THR A 387 -16.74 8.06 13.19
N VAL A 388 -17.10 9.16 13.85
CA VAL A 388 -16.75 9.36 15.28
C VAL A 388 -17.45 8.35 16.19
N ASP A 389 -18.74 8.07 15.95
CA ASP A 389 -19.48 7.07 16.73
C ASP A 389 -18.94 5.66 16.50
N PHE A 390 -18.46 5.36 15.30
CA PHE A 390 -17.76 4.09 15.04
C PHE A 390 -16.48 3.98 15.87
N LEU A 391 -15.62 5.02 15.88
CA LEU A 391 -14.39 5.04 16.66
C LEU A 391 -14.67 4.94 18.17
N LYS A 392 -15.72 5.59 18.68
CA LYS A 392 -16.15 5.46 20.10
C LYS A 392 -16.62 4.05 20.43
N ALA A 393 -17.35 3.39 19.54
CA ALA A 393 -17.77 2.00 19.74
C ALA A 393 -16.56 1.05 19.78
N VAL A 394 -15.55 1.31 18.95
CA VAL A 394 -14.27 0.57 19.00
C VAL A 394 -13.55 0.83 20.33
N ASP A 395 -13.51 2.06 20.82
CA ASP A 395 -12.90 2.42 22.12
C ASP A 395 -13.57 1.71 23.30
N GLU A 396 -14.90 1.68 23.32
CA GLU A 396 -15.66 0.95 24.37
C GLU A 396 -15.30 -0.53 24.41
N ARG A 397 -15.11 -1.14 23.26
CA ARG A 397 -14.69 -2.54 23.17
C ARG A 397 -13.23 -2.73 23.53
N LEU A 398 -12.35 -1.83 23.06
CA LEU A 398 -10.94 -1.85 23.40
C LEU A 398 -10.72 -1.80 24.91
N LYS A 399 -11.45 -0.94 25.63
CA LYS A 399 -11.42 -0.88 27.10
C LYS A 399 -11.71 -2.23 27.76
N LYS A 400 -12.67 -2.98 27.20
CA LYS A 400 -13.02 -4.32 27.73
C LYS A 400 -11.93 -5.36 27.44
N LEU A 401 -11.21 -5.23 26.32
CA LEU A 401 -10.14 -6.15 25.96
C LEU A 401 -8.83 -5.89 26.72
N LEU A 402 -8.62 -4.65 27.11
CA LEU A 402 -7.44 -4.25 27.89
C LEU A 402 -7.60 -4.46 29.40
N GLY A 403 -8.81 -4.65 29.90
CA GLY A 403 -9.14 -4.88 31.32
C GLY A 403 -9.46 -3.57 31.99
#